data_ebe5eff3bf39024380c385c337e1505e
#
_entry.id   ebe5eff3bf39024380c385c337e1505e
#
_cell.length_a   1.000
_cell.length_b   1.000
_cell.length_c   1.000
_cell.angle_alpha   90.00
_cell.angle_beta   90.00
_cell.angle_gamma   90.00
#
_symmetry.space_group_name_H-M   'P 1'
#
loop_
_entity.id
_entity.type
_entity.pdbx_description
1 polymer ?
#
loop_
_entity_poly.entity_id
_entity_poly.type
_entity_poly.pdbx_seq_one_letter_code
_entity_poly.pdbx_strand_id
1 'polypeptide(L)'
;RTVQNLFTEVKDSTAMKGRNVLCKQSLDRLLGAVEQNRISEIHKSVEVLFTEMKASGFSEDLINMNINYLLFQMTHLAVEQDESVDQEEVLLYIMRNVSEEGLEKGSTMHLKRFACEYAEYLVQLRGNVSKGVLLSVEKEVREHYAENLTLKDLSRTYFVNSSYLGQIFRKKYGCLLYTSPSPRDMRRS
;
A
#
# COMPACT_ATOMS: atom_id res chain seq x y z
N ARG A 1 49.55 5.25 -16.95
CA ARG A 1 48.60 4.48 -17.82
C ARG A 1 47.26 4.17 -17.15
N THR A 2 47.13 4.25 -15.81
CA THR A 2 45.92 3.85 -15.06
C THR A 2 44.90 4.97 -14.92
N VAL A 3 45.28 6.23 -15.02
CA VAL A 3 44.36 7.39 -14.85
C VAL A 3 43.61 7.71 -16.12
N GLN A 4 44.17 7.44 -17.28
CA GLN A 4 43.52 7.73 -18.58
C GLN A 4 42.36 6.73 -18.89
N ASN A 5 42.39 5.50 -18.36
CA ASN A 5 41.31 4.55 -18.54
C ASN A 5 40.07 4.87 -17.69
N LEU A 6 40.26 5.48 -16.52
CA LEU A 6 39.16 5.95 -15.67
C LEU A 6 38.34 7.10 -16.32
N PHE A 7 39.02 7.96 -17.09
CA PHE A 7 38.35 9.08 -17.79
C PHE A 7 37.63 8.62 -19.08
N THR A 8 38.00 7.50 -19.68
CA THR A 8 37.29 6.94 -20.84
C THR A 8 36.01 6.20 -20.42
N GLU A 9 35.99 5.49 -19.29
CA GLU A 9 34.76 4.88 -18.76
C GLU A 9 33.74 5.89 -18.28
N VAL A 10 34.20 7.06 -17.77
CA VAL A 10 33.30 8.17 -17.38
C VAL A 10 32.69 8.88 -18.61
N LYS A 11 33.34 8.83 -19.78
CA LYS A 11 32.78 9.41 -21.01
C LYS A 11 31.68 8.60 -21.65
N ASP A 12 31.70 7.28 -21.50
CA ASP A 12 30.59 6.42 -21.97
C ASP A 12 29.36 6.49 -21.08
N SER A 13 29.51 6.87 -19.78
CA SER A 13 28.36 7.13 -18.90
C SER A 13 27.68 8.49 -19.18
N THR A 14 28.27 9.37 -19.98
CA THR A 14 27.65 10.67 -20.37
C THR A 14 26.61 10.53 -21.48
N ALA A 15 26.43 9.34 -22.09
CA ALA A 15 25.32 9.06 -23.01
C ALA A 15 23.97 8.86 -22.28
N MET A 16 23.94 8.85 -20.95
CA MET A 16 22.71 8.80 -20.14
C MET A 16 22.12 10.18 -19.78
N LYS A 17 22.57 11.25 -20.43
CA LYS A 17 21.93 12.57 -20.29
C LYS A 17 20.52 12.52 -20.88
N GLY A 18 19.50 12.35 -20.02
CA GLY A 18 18.10 12.57 -20.34
C GLY A 18 17.17 11.37 -20.21
N ARG A 19 17.61 10.18 -19.76
CA ARG A 19 16.68 9.10 -19.47
C ARG A 19 15.95 9.37 -18.17
N ASN A 20 14.65 9.65 -18.25
CA ASN A 20 13.80 9.70 -17.07
C ASN A 20 13.80 8.30 -16.41
N VAL A 21 14.32 8.20 -15.20
CA VAL A 21 14.34 6.98 -14.40
C VAL A 21 13.03 6.78 -13.63
N LEU A 22 12.18 7.80 -13.63
CA LEU A 22 10.88 7.80 -12.96
C LEU A 22 9.78 8.09 -13.98
N CYS A 23 8.78 7.21 -14.06
CA CYS A 23 7.57 7.37 -14.87
C CYS A 23 6.58 8.33 -14.19
N LYS A 24 7.02 9.55 -13.90
CA LYS A 24 6.30 10.48 -13.03
C LYS A 24 4.86 10.72 -13.49
N GLN A 25 4.65 10.97 -14.78
CA GLN A 25 3.32 11.29 -15.31
C GLN A 25 2.34 10.10 -15.14
N SER A 26 2.79 8.88 -15.39
CA SER A 26 1.98 7.66 -15.20
C SER A 26 1.73 7.38 -13.72
N LEU A 27 2.71 7.64 -12.86
CA LEU A 27 2.58 7.52 -11.40
C LEU A 27 1.58 8.55 -10.84
N ASP A 28 1.68 9.81 -11.22
CA ASP A 28 0.76 10.88 -10.80
C ASP A 28 -0.67 10.59 -11.27
N ARG A 29 -0.84 10.04 -12.48
CA ARG A 29 -2.14 9.62 -12.99
C ARG A 29 -2.75 8.48 -12.17
N LEU A 30 -1.95 7.49 -11.82
CA LEU A 30 -2.39 6.38 -10.97
C LEU A 30 -2.77 6.87 -9.58
N LEU A 31 -1.95 7.71 -8.96
CA LEU A 31 -2.23 8.32 -7.64
C LEU A 31 -3.55 9.11 -7.66
N GLY A 32 -3.79 9.93 -8.68
CA GLY A 32 -5.05 10.66 -8.82
C GLY A 32 -6.27 9.74 -9.02
N ALA A 33 -6.11 8.61 -9.71
CA ALA A 33 -7.17 7.61 -9.87
C ALA A 33 -7.48 6.90 -8.53
N VAL A 34 -6.45 6.59 -7.74
CA VAL A 34 -6.57 6.01 -6.39
C VAL A 34 -7.25 6.98 -5.44
N GLU A 35 -6.78 8.21 -5.40
CA GLU A 35 -7.36 9.27 -4.55
C GLU A 35 -8.86 9.47 -4.81
N GLN A 36 -9.27 9.42 -6.07
CA GLN A 36 -10.66 9.61 -6.48
C GLN A 36 -11.49 8.32 -6.52
N ASN A 37 -10.91 7.19 -6.12
CA ASN A 37 -11.53 5.85 -6.13
C ASN A 37 -12.15 5.47 -7.50
N ARG A 38 -11.43 5.79 -8.59
CA ARG A 38 -11.88 5.48 -9.95
C ARG A 38 -11.30 4.14 -10.42
N ILE A 39 -11.99 3.05 -10.09
CA ILE A 39 -11.51 1.67 -10.30
C ILE A 39 -11.08 1.40 -11.75
N SER A 40 -11.87 1.81 -12.74
CA SER A 40 -11.52 1.60 -14.16
C SER A 40 -10.25 2.36 -14.57
N GLU A 41 -10.06 3.57 -14.03
CA GLU A 41 -8.85 4.36 -14.29
C GLU A 41 -7.63 3.81 -13.55
N ILE A 42 -7.82 3.25 -12.35
CA ILE A 42 -6.74 2.55 -11.63
C ILE A 42 -6.21 1.40 -12.48
N HIS A 43 -7.09 0.54 -13.01
CA HIS A 43 -6.70 -0.58 -13.85
C HIS A 43 -5.93 -0.14 -15.10
N LYS A 44 -6.44 0.86 -15.81
CA LYS A 44 -5.77 1.42 -17.00
C LYS A 44 -4.42 2.05 -16.65
N SER A 45 -4.36 2.84 -15.58
CA SER A 45 -3.14 3.53 -15.18
C SER A 45 -2.04 2.56 -14.76
N VAL A 46 -2.38 1.45 -14.10
CA VAL A 46 -1.41 0.40 -13.78
C VAL A 46 -0.87 -0.24 -15.06
N GLU A 47 -1.73 -0.55 -16.04
CA GLU A 47 -1.28 -1.12 -17.32
C GLU A 47 -0.37 -0.16 -18.09
N VAL A 48 -0.73 1.12 -18.13
CA VAL A 48 0.09 2.16 -18.79
C VAL A 48 1.45 2.27 -18.11
N LEU A 49 1.50 2.30 -16.77
CA LEU A 49 2.74 2.38 -16.01
C LEU A 49 3.69 1.21 -16.33
N PHE A 50 3.19 -0.03 -16.29
CA PHE A 50 4.02 -1.20 -16.61
C PHE A 50 4.45 -1.23 -18.08
N THR A 51 3.58 -0.81 -18.99
CA THR A 51 3.91 -0.71 -20.42
C THR A 51 5.01 0.32 -20.65
N GLU A 52 4.93 1.48 -20.00
CA GLU A 52 5.95 2.53 -20.07
C GLU A 52 7.30 2.05 -19.53
N MET A 53 7.30 1.42 -18.34
CA MET A 53 8.54 0.88 -17.76
C MET A 53 9.20 -0.17 -18.65
N LYS A 54 8.40 -1.07 -19.27
CA LYS A 54 8.89 -2.06 -20.24
C LYS A 54 9.44 -1.40 -21.51
N ALA A 55 8.70 -0.47 -22.09
CA ALA A 55 9.11 0.23 -23.30
C ALA A 55 10.40 1.05 -23.09
N SER A 56 10.60 1.56 -21.88
CA SER A 56 11.81 2.28 -21.46
C SER A 56 13.01 1.36 -21.20
N GLY A 57 12.80 0.04 -21.22
CA GLY A 57 13.85 -0.95 -20.94
C GLY A 57 14.38 -0.85 -19.51
N PHE A 58 13.50 -0.57 -18.54
CA PHE A 58 13.90 -0.47 -17.14
C PHE A 58 14.36 -1.82 -16.60
N SER A 59 15.45 -1.78 -15.83
CA SER A 59 15.88 -2.91 -15.02
C SER A 59 14.89 -3.17 -13.89
N GLU A 60 14.97 -4.34 -13.27
CA GLU A 60 14.16 -4.70 -12.11
C GLU A 60 14.32 -3.68 -10.96
N ASP A 61 15.54 -3.19 -10.73
CA ASP A 61 15.81 -2.15 -9.72
C ASP A 61 15.07 -0.83 -10.03
N LEU A 62 15.03 -0.40 -11.29
CA LEU A 62 14.31 0.81 -11.68
C LEU A 62 12.79 0.61 -11.59
N ILE A 63 12.28 -0.56 -11.91
CA ILE A 63 10.86 -0.90 -11.70
C ILE A 63 10.54 -0.84 -10.20
N ASN A 64 11.33 -1.48 -9.37
CA ASN A 64 11.15 -1.46 -7.91
C ASN A 64 11.24 -0.05 -7.33
N MET A 65 12.13 0.79 -7.84
CA MET A 65 12.24 2.19 -7.44
C MET A 65 10.94 2.98 -7.77
N ASN A 66 10.37 2.79 -8.96
CA ASN A 66 9.12 3.43 -9.35
C ASN A 66 7.94 2.96 -8.46
N ILE A 67 7.87 1.66 -8.18
CA ILE A 67 6.86 1.10 -7.28
C ILE A 67 7.03 1.62 -5.85
N ASN A 68 8.24 1.65 -5.31
CA ASN A 68 8.50 2.17 -3.97
C ASN A 68 8.12 3.67 -3.87
N TYR A 69 8.40 4.45 -4.90
CA TYR A 69 7.96 5.85 -4.97
C TYR A 69 6.42 5.95 -4.91
N LEU A 70 5.71 5.12 -5.69
CA LEU A 70 4.26 5.05 -5.66
C LEU A 70 3.73 4.75 -4.25
N LEU A 71 4.26 3.72 -3.60
CA LEU A 71 3.83 3.29 -2.26
C LEU A 71 4.07 4.37 -1.21
N PHE A 72 5.19 5.08 -1.32
CA PHE A 72 5.49 6.22 -0.45
C PHE A 72 4.48 7.37 -0.66
N GLN A 73 4.15 7.70 -1.91
CA GLN A 73 3.13 8.72 -2.20
C GLN A 73 1.72 8.29 -1.74
N MET A 74 1.38 7.00 -1.81
CA MET A 74 0.13 6.49 -1.25
C MET A 74 0.05 6.71 0.26
N THR A 75 1.16 6.52 1.01
CA THR A 75 1.21 6.82 2.44
C THR A 75 0.89 8.30 2.69
N HIS A 76 1.40 9.18 1.84
CA HIS A 76 1.14 10.62 1.94
C HIS A 76 -0.34 10.96 1.71
N LEU A 77 -0.97 10.33 0.72
CA LEU A 77 -2.41 10.50 0.45
C LEU A 77 -3.28 10.16 1.68
N ALA A 78 -2.93 9.13 2.45
CA ALA A 78 -3.69 8.78 3.64
C ALA A 78 -3.61 9.88 4.72
N VAL A 79 -2.43 10.42 4.95
CA VAL A 79 -2.21 11.52 5.91
C VAL A 79 -2.94 12.79 5.48
N GLU A 80 -2.98 13.09 4.18
CA GLU A 80 -3.73 14.22 3.64
C GLU A 80 -5.25 14.08 3.83
N GLN A 81 -5.78 12.84 3.86
CA GLN A 81 -7.21 12.60 4.11
C GLN A 81 -7.60 12.76 5.58
N ASP A 82 -6.72 12.39 6.49
CA ASP A 82 -6.92 12.49 7.94
C ASP A 82 -5.57 12.67 8.64
N GLU A 83 -5.30 13.87 9.14
CA GLU A 83 -4.07 14.20 9.87
C GLU A 83 -3.85 13.38 11.15
N SER A 84 -4.90 12.73 11.66
CA SER A 84 -4.81 11.86 12.83
C SER A 84 -4.31 10.45 12.52
N VAL A 85 -4.10 10.14 11.24
CA VAL A 85 -3.59 8.84 10.79
C VAL A 85 -2.12 8.68 11.18
N ASP A 86 -1.81 7.56 11.80
CA ASP A 86 -0.41 7.19 12.08
C ASP A 86 0.27 6.76 10.78
N GLN A 87 1.22 7.56 10.32
CA GLN A 87 1.96 7.34 9.08
C GLN A 87 2.72 6.01 9.10
N GLU A 88 3.27 5.61 10.25
CA GLU A 88 3.97 4.34 10.41
C GLU A 88 3.02 3.15 10.24
N GLU A 89 1.81 3.23 10.80
CA GLU A 89 0.81 2.19 10.63
C GLU A 89 0.37 2.03 9.17
N VAL A 90 0.18 3.15 8.46
CA VAL A 90 -0.14 3.11 7.02
C VAL A 90 0.99 2.46 6.23
N LEU A 91 2.23 2.84 6.51
CA LEU A 91 3.39 2.26 5.84
C LEU A 91 3.50 0.74 6.10
N LEU A 92 3.30 0.31 7.34
CA LEU A 92 3.29 -1.10 7.71
C LEU A 92 2.15 -1.86 7.02
N TYR A 93 0.97 -1.26 6.89
CA TYR A 93 -0.14 -1.83 6.12
C TYR A 93 0.25 -2.04 4.66
N ILE A 94 0.79 -1.01 4.01
CA ILE A 94 1.25 -1.07 2.62
C ILE A 94 2.29 -2.18 2.46
N MET A 95 3.29 -2.22 3.33
CA MET A 95 4.36 -3.22 3.27
C MET A 95 3.86 -4.65 3.46
N ARG A 96 2.92 -4.88 4.37
CA ARG A 96 2.32 -6.21 4.57
C ARG A 96 1.58 -6.68 3.33
N ASN A 97 0.71 -5.84 2.76
CA ASN A 97 -0.07 -6.20 1.57
C ASN A 97 0.81 -6.44 0.33
N VAL A 98 1.93 -5.74 0.24
CA VAL A 98 2.91 -5.97 -0.84
C VAL A 98 3.72 -7.25 -0.61
N SER A 99 3.89 -7.69 0.66
CA SER A 99 4.77 -8.83 1.02
C SER A 99 4.06 -10.17 1.18
N GLU A 100 2.78 -10.18 1.61
CA GLU A 100 2.13 -11.39 2.14
C GLU A 100 1.50 -12.32 1.10
N GLU A 101 1.34 -11.91 -0.14
CA GLU A 101 0.45 -12.65 -1.04
C GLU A 101 1.09 -13.52 -2.12
N GLY A 102 2.31 -13.98 -1.99
CA GLY A 102 2.86 -15.04 -2.88
C GLY A 102 2.78 -14.78 -4.39
N LEU A 103 2.22 -13.66 -4.80
CA LEU A 103 2.27 -13.14 -6.15
C LEU A 103 3.64 -12.50 -6.34
N GLU A 104 4.28 -12.78 -7.44
CA GLU A 104 5.56 -12.18 -7.79
C GLU A 104 5.48 -10.67 -7.55
N LYS A 105 6.35 -10.18 -6.64
CA LYS A 105 6.45 -8.76 -6.34
C LYS A 105 6.55 -7.99 -7.64
N GLY A 106 5.64 -7.03 -7.86
CA GLY A 106 5.62 -6.25 -9.09
C GLY A 106 4.75 -6.81 -10.22
N SER A 107 3.87 -7.79 -9.97
CA SER A 107 2.89 -8.18 -10.99
C SER A 107 1.83 -7.10 -11.16
N THR A 108 1.43 -6.86 -12.41
CA THR A 108 0.36 -5.90 -12.78
C THR A 108 -0.94 -6.19 -12.03
N MET A 109 -1.28 -7.47 -11.88
CA MET A 109 -2.50 -7.90 -11.19
C MET A 109 -2.47 -7.59 -9.70
N HIS A 110 -1.34 -7.82 -9.05
CA HIS A 110 -1.15 -7.51 -7.63
C HIS A 110 -1.28 -6.01 -7.36
N LEU A 111 -0.63 -5.18 -8.18
CA LEU A 111 -0.71 -3.72 -8.02
C LEU A 111 -2.12 -3.19 -8.29
N LYS A 112 -2.85 -3.73 -9.28
CA LYS A 112 -4.26 -3.35 -9.53
C LYS A 112 -5.13 -3.61 -8.31
N ARG A 113 -5.05 -4.82 -7.75
CA ARG A 113 -5.83 -5.19 -6.57
C ARG A 113 -5.49 -4.31 -5.38
N PHE A 114 -4.21 -4.19 -5.06
CA PHE A 114 -3.76 -3.36 -3.94
C PHE A 114 -4.20 -1.90 -4.11
N ALA A 115 -4.05 -1.31 -5.30
CA ALA A 115 -4.45 0.06 -5.55
C ALA A 115 -5.96 0.28 -5.40
N CYS A 116 -6.80 -0.69 -5.80
CA CYS A 116 -8.25 -0.62 -5.58
C CYS A 116 -8.61 -0.72 -4.09
N GLU A 117 -8.02 -1.66 -3.36
CA GLU A 117 -8.23 -1.80 -1.91
C GLU A 117 -7.78 -0.55 -1.15
N TYR A 118 -6.67 0.05 -1.58
CA TYR A 118 -6.17 1.28 -1.00
C TYR A 118 -7.06 2.49 -1.30
N ALA A 119 -7.63 2.56 -2.50
CA ALA A 119 -8.60 3.59 -2.85
C ALA A 119 -9.86 3.52 -1.95
N GLU A 120 -10.38 2.32 -1.68
CA GLU A 120 -11.47 2.11 -0.72
C GLU A 120 -11.08 2.52 0.70
N TYR A 121 -9.86 2.21 1.12
CA TYR A 121 -9.31 2.65 2.40
C TYR A 121 -9.33 4.18 2.53
N LEU A 122 -8.88 4.91 1.49
CA LEU A 122 -8.91 6.39 1.49
C LEU A 122 -10.34 6.94 1.56
N VAL A 123 -11.31 6.31 0.90
CA VAL A 123 -12.73 6.70 1.00
C VAL A 123 -13.22 6.55 2.45
N GLN A 124 -12.86 5.48 3.13
CA GLN A 124 -13.24 5.24 4.53
C GLN A 124 -12.61 6.25 5.48
N LEU A 125 -11.35 6.64 5.24
CA LEU A 125 -10.68 7.71 6.01
C LEU A 125 -11.43 9.04 5.88
N ARG A 126 -11.85 9.42 4.66
CA ARG A 126 -12.60 10.65 4.41
C ARG A 126 -14.00 10.66 5.02
N GLY A 127 -14.65 9.51 5.01
CA GLY A 127 -16.09 9.39 5.27
C GLY A 127 -16.49 9.45 6.73
N ASN A 128 -15.58 9.49 7.72
CA ASN A 128 -15.92 9.35 9.14
C ASN A 128 -16.99 8.26 9.41
N VAL A 129 -17.00 7.20 8.61
CA VAL A 129 -17.94 6.05 8.66
C VAL A 129 -17.96 5.39 10.06
N SER A 130 -17.11 5.89 10.91
CA SER A 130 -16.61 5.19 12.07
C SER A 130 -17.55 5.05 13.26
N LYS A 131 -18.43 5.99 13.56
CA LYS A 131 -19.13 5.92 14.85
C LYS A 131 -20.13 4.78 14.94
N GLY A 132 -20.96 4.59 13.93
CA GLY A 132 -21.97 3.53 13.91
C GLY A 132 -21.36 2.13 13.77
N VAL A 133 -20.43 1.99 12.82
CA VAL A 133 -19.73 0.71 12.58
C VAL A 133 -18.88 0.34 13.79
N LEU A 134 -18.17 1.29 14.38
CA LEU A 134 -17.34 1.06 15.55
C LEU A 134 -18.18 0.56 16.74
N LEU A 135 -19.35 1.15 17.01
CA LEU A 135 -20.26 0.69 18.05
C LEU A 135 -20.75 -0.73 17.80
N SER A 136 -21.06 -1.07 16.55
CA SER A 136 -21.50 -2.42 16.19
C SER A 136 -20.39 -3.44 16.36
N VAL A 137 -19.16 -3.12 15.93
CA VAL A 137 -17.98 -3.97 16.12
C VAL A 137 -17.64 -4.13 17.60
N GLU A 138 -17.76 -3.05 18.40
CA GLU A 138 -17.55 -3.12 19.87
C GLU A 138 -18.54 -4.09 20.52
N LYS A 139 -19.79 -4.02 20.12
CA LYS A 139 -20.83 -4.93 20.61
C LYS A 139 -20.50 -6.38 20.28
N GLU A 140 -20.14 -6.65 19.01
CA GLU A 140 -19.74 -7.97 18.53
C GLU A 140 -18.55 -8.52 19.31
N VAL A 141 -17.51 -7.72 19.50
CA VAL A 141 -16.32 -8.13 20.27
C VAL A 141 -16.66 -8.41 21.73
N ARG A 142 -17.57 -7.65 22.35
CA ARG A 142 -18.00 -7.90 23.75
C ARG A 142 -18.82 -9.16 23.89
N GLU A 143 -19.71 -9.41 22.94
CA GLU A 143 -20.63 -10.56 22.99
C GLU A 143 -19.90 -11.87 22.64
N HIS A 144 -18.89 -11.80 21.79
CA HIS A 144 -18.18 -12.97 21.27
C HIS A 144 -16.68 -12.96 21.59
N TYR A 145 -16.26 -12.27 22.67
CA TYR A 145 -14.83 -12.15 23.02
C TYR A 145 -14.14 -13.50 23.28
N ALA A 146 -14.90 -14.52 23.66
CA ALA A 146 -14.40 -15.89 23.88
C ALA A 146 -14.22 -16.69 22.56
N GLU A 147 -14.74 -16.18 21.45
CA GLU A 147 -14.55 -16.76 20.13
C GLU A 147 -13.30 -16.13 19.49
N ASN A 148 -12.61 -16.89 18.64
CA ASN A 148 -11.44 -16.38 17.93
C ASN A 148 -11.84 -15.41 16.81
N LEU A 149 -12.41 -14.27 17.17
CA LEU A 149 -12.75 -13.20 16.23
C LEU A 149 -11.47 -12.56 15.71
N THR A 150 -11.29 -12.60 14.40
CA THR A 150 -10.17 -11.91 13.78
C THR A 150 -10.61 -10.56 13.25
N LEU A 151 -9.67 -9.62 13.18
CA LEU A 151 -9.89 -8.32 12.54
C LEU A 151 -10.39 -8.47 11.09
N LYS A 152 -9.95 -9.52 10.40
CA LYS A 152 -10.35 -9.87 9.04
C LYS A 152 -11.82 -10.29 8.97
N ASP A 153 -12.30 -11.05 9.92
CA ASP A 153 -13.70 -11.49 9.98
C ASP A 153 -14.62 -10.31 10.27
N LEU A 154 -14.26 -9.47 11.23
CA LEU A 154 -14.99 -8.24 11.54
C LEU A 154 -15.03 -7.28 10.36
N SER A 155 -13.90 -7.12 9.65
CA SER A 155 -13.83 -6.26 8.48
C SER A 155 -14.76 -6.73 7.35
N ARG A 156 -14.90 -8.04 7.16
CA ARG A 156 -15.83 -8.63 6.18
C ARG A 156 -17.28 -8.46 6.60
N THR A 157 -17.60 -8.71 7.87
CA THR A 157 -18.97 -8.61 8.40
C THR A 157 -19.51 -7.20 8.31
N TYR A 158 -18.66 -6.21 8.61
CA TYR A 158 -19.07 -4.80 8.67
C TYR A 158 -18.68 -4.00 7.41
N PHE A 159 -18.16 -4.66 6.38
CA PHE A 159 -17.73 -4.03 5.11
C PHE A 159 -16.76 -2.86 5.31
N VAL A 160 -15.80 -3.02 6.21
CA VAL A 160 -14.79 -2.01 6.55
C VAL A 160 -13.42 -2.56 6.25
N ASN A 161 -12.52 -1.71 5.74
CA ASN A 161 -11.12 -2.11 5.55
C ASN A 161 -10.49 -2.52 6.89
N SER A 162 -9.79 -3.65 6.93
CA SER A 162 -9.23 -4.22 8.16
C SER A 162 -8.18 -3.31 8.82
N SER A 163 -7.39 -2.58 8.01
CA SER A 163 -6.43 -1.62 8.54
C SER A 163 -7.09 -0.42 9.17
N TYR A 164 -8.11 0.12 8.52
CA TYR A 164 -8.90 1.21 9.07
C TYR A 164 -9.56 0.81 10.39
N LEU A 165 -10.16 -0.38 10.44
CA LEU A 165 -10.76 -0.91 11.65
C LEU A 165 -9.72 -1.08 12.78
N GLY A 166 -8.54 -1.61 12.47
CA GLY A 166 -7.43 -1.77 13.40
C GLY A 166 -6.94 -0.44 13.98
N GLN A 167 -6.78 0.57 13.14
CA GLN A 167 -6.37 1.92 13.56
C GLN A 167 -7.39 2.57 14.49
N ILE A 168 -8.68 2.48 14.17
CA ILE A 168 -9.75 3.02 15.03
C ILE A 168 -9.75 2.33 16.40
N PHE A 169 -9.64 1.00 16.42
CA PHE A 169 -9.60 0.25 17.68
C PHE A 169 -8.38 0.62 18.52
N ARG A 170 -7.20 0.71 17.90
CA ARG A 170 -5.99 1.12 18.62
C ARG A 170 -6.11 2.53 19.18
N LYS A 171 -6.64 3.47 18.40
CA LYS A 171 -6.85 4.86 18.83
C LYS A 171 -7.81 4.96 20.02
N LYS A 172 -8.86 4.14 20.02
CA LYS A 172 -9.90 4.21 21.07
C LYS A 172 -9.55 3.41 22.33
N TYR A 173 -8.92 2.25 22.18
CA TYR A 173 -8.69 1.30 23.27
C TYR A 173 -7.22 1.12 23.65
N GLY A 174 -6.30 1.70 22.90
CA GLY A 174 -4.85 1.55 23.10
C GLY A 174 -4.33 0.12 22.86
N CYS A 175 -5.18 -0.81 22.40
CA CYS A 175 -4.80 -2.20 22.13
C CYS A 175 -5.08 -2.57 20.68
N LEU A 176 -4.23 -3.46 20.15
CA LEU A 176 -4.45 -4.11 18.84
C LEU A 176 -5.49 -5.21 19.04
N LEU A 177 -6.53 -5.22 18.21
CA LEU A 177 -7.30 -6.44 17.97
C LEU A 177 -6.36 -7.42 17.28
N TYR A 178 -5.96 -8.45 18.01
CA TYR A 178 -4.97 -9.42 17.55
C TYR A 178 -5.49 -10.15 16.32
N THR A 179 -4.84 -9.96 15.20
CA THR A 179 -5.01 -10.82 14.05
C THR A 179 -4.28 -12.13 14.36
N SER A 180 -5.04 -13.21 14.64
CA SER A 180 -4.58 -14.60 14.80
C SER A 180 -3.11 -14.78 15.25
N PRO A 181 -2.84 -15.43 16.38
CA PRO A 181 -1.46 -15.70 16.78
C PRO A 181 -0.77 -16.47 15.66
N SER A 182 0.36 -15.96 15.22
CA SER A 182 1.25 -16.68 14.32
C SER A 182 1.56 -18.05 14.93
N PRO A 183 1.67 -19.13 14.12
CA PRO A 183 2.06 -20.46 14.64
C PRO A 183 3.35 -20.48 15.46
N ARG A 184 4.14 -19.40 15.42
CA ARG A 184 5.35 -19.21 16.23
C ARG A 184 5.08 -18.84 17.69
N ASP A 185 3.97 -18.21 17.99
CA ASP A 185 3.63 -17.76 19.35
C ASP A 185 3.01 -18.89 20.20
N MET A 186 2.45 -19.93 19.56
CA MET A 186 1.92 -21.12 20.24
C MET A 186 2.98 -22.05 20.86
N ARG A 187 4.27 -21.83 20.61
CA ARG A 187 5.36 -22.67 21.17
C ARG A 187 6.00 -22.11 22.43
N ARG A 188 5.45 -21.07 23.04
CA ARG A 188 5.97 -20.45 24.28
C ARG A 188 4.95 -20.43 25.41
N SER A 189 4.16 -21.50 25.53
CA SER A 189 3.36 -21.78 26.74
C SER A 189 3.75 -23.14 27.25
#